data_7ba4d7b0ce9c1375171f2b04de8ac9a0
#
_entry.id   7ba4d7b0ce9c1375171f2b04de8ac9a0
#
_cell.length_a   1.000
_cell.length_b   1.000
_cell.length_c   1.000
_cell.angle_alpha   90.00
_cell.angle_beta   90.00
_cell.angle_gamma   90.00
#
_symmetry.space_group_name_H-M   'P 1'
#
loop_
_entity.id
_entity.type
_entity.pdbx_description
1 polymer ?
#
loop_
_entity_poly.entity_id
_entity_poly.type
_entity_poly.pdbx_seq_one_letter_code
_entity_poly.pdbx_strand_id
1 'polypeptide(L)'
;MRTLVVYYSRTGTTERIARMLAAEFGADMERIRCPGCGPGGRGLLRTILIALGLVEPPISSAAYDPATYDLVLVGTPVWAWSAAAPVRLWLRREARNLPEYAIFATAGGSSFRRAFAAIETLAGKPPRATLGLSAEAICSGRDHLATLRFSEALRPAHQRLFA
;
A
#
# COMPACT_ATOMS: atom_id res chain seq x y z
N MET A 1 19.42 -4.05 2.66
CA MET A 1 18.37 -3.41 1.80
C MET A 1 17.53 -2.54 2.70
N ARG A 2 17.62 -1.22 2.54
CA ARG A 2 16.78 -0.28 3.30
C ARG A 2 15.38 -0.26 2.69
N THR A 3 14.39 -0.55 3.50
CA THR A 3 13.01 -0.68 3.03
C THR A 3 12.11 0.33 3.75
N LEU A 4 11.20 0.96 3.00
CA LEU A 4 10.17 1.84 3.53
C LEU A 4 8.78 1.24 3.22
N VAL A 5 7.91 1.21 4.21
CA VAL A 5 6.50 0.82 4.05
C VAL A 5 5.64 2.07 4.10
N VAL A 6 5.13 2.50 2.95
CA VAL A 6 4.19 3.64 2.86
C VAL A 6 2.79 3.12 2.65
N TYR A 7 1.85 3.53 3.49
CA TYR A 7 0.50 2.99 3.41
C TYR A 7 -0.58 4.01 3.82
N TYR A 8 -1.78 3.77 3.26
CA TYR A 8 -3.01 4.37 3.77
C TYR A 8 -3.90 3.28 4.37
N SER A 9 -4.50 3.56 5.52
CA SER A 9 -5.47 2.66 6.15
C SER A 9 -6.59 3.46 6.81
N ARG A 10 -7.84 3.12 6.47
CA ARG A 10 -9.03 3.76 7.07
C ARG A 10 -9.48 3.04 8.34
N THR A 11 -9.50 1.73 8.32
CA THR A 11 -10.07 0.87 9.37
C THR A 11 -9.03 0.02 10.12
N GLY A 12 -7.74 0.18 9.79
CA GLY A 12 -6.66 -0.58 10.40
C GLY A 12 -6.25 -1.85 9.65
N THR A 13 -7.06 -2.35 8.70
CA THR A 13 -6.76 -3.62 8.00
C THR A 13 -5.47 -3.53 7.20
N THR A 14 -5.31 -2.51 6.34
CA THR A 14 -4.07 -2.30 5.58
C THR A 14 -2.88 -2.03 6.50
N GLU A 15 -3.10 -1.31 7.61
CA GLU A 15 -2.07 -1.04 8.62
C GLU A 15 -1.55 -2.31 9.29
N ARG A 16 -2.43 -3.28 9.58
CA ARG A 16 -2.02 -4.58 10.13
C ARG A 16 -1.03 -5.27 9.20
N ILE A 17 -1.32 -5.33 7.90
CA ILE A 17 -0.42 -5.93 6.91
C ILE A 17 0.87 -5.12 6.76
N ALA A 18 0.78 -3.79 6.78
CA ALA A 18 1.95 -2.90 6.77
C ALA A 18 2.90 -3.20 7.93
N ARG A 19 2.38 -3.40 9.13
CA ARG A 19 3.19 -3.76 10.31
C ARG A 19 3.85 -5.14 10.19
N MET A 20 3.14 -6.12 9.63
CA MET A 20 3.73 -7.45 9.38
C MET A 20 4.90 -7.35 8.40
N LEU A 21 4.72 -6.64 7.28
CA LEU A 21 5.77 -6.41 6.30
C LEU A 21 6.93 -5.59 6.87
N ALA A 22 6.63 -4.55 7.65
CA ALA A 22 7.68 -3.76 8.29
C ALA A 22 8.53 -4.58 9.26
N ALA A 23 7.92 -5.45 10.06
CA ALA A 23 8.63 -6.38 10.94
C ALA A 23 9.51 -7.36 10.15
N GLU A 24 9.01 -7.89 9.02
CA GLU A 24 9.71 -8.86 8.18
C GLU A 24 10.95 -8.26 7.49
N PHE A 25 10.90 -6.98 7.11
CA PHE A 25 12.01 -6.28 6.44
C PHE A 25 12.86 -5.42 7.37
N GLY A 26 12.48 -5.26 8.65
CA GLY A 26 13.09 -4.24 9.52
C GLY A 26 12.90 -2.84 8.93
N ALA A 27 11.73 -2.56 8.35
CA ALA A 27 11.49 -1.38 7.55
C ALA A 27 10.95 -0.20 8.35
N ASP A 28 11.29 1.00 7.91
CA ASP A 28 10.63 2.22 8.36
C ASP A 28 9.17 2.25 7.86
N MET A 29 8.28 2.87 8.64
CA MET A 29 6.85 2.93 8.30
C MET A 29 6.38 4.37 8.17
N GLU A 30 5.69 4.66 7.08
CA GLU A 30 5.03 5.94 6.86
C GLU A 30 3.54 5.76 6.59
N ARG A 31 2.71 6.38 7.41
CA ARG A 31 1.27 6.41 7.21
C ARG A 31 0.85 7.67 6.47
N ILE A 32 0.27 7.51 5.29
CA ILE A 32 -0.40 8.60 4.60
C ILE A 32 -1.63 9.00 5.42
N ARG A 33 -1.67 10.22 5.92
CA ARG A 33 -2.81 10.76 6.67
C ARG A 33 -3.75 11.49 5.72
N CYS A 34 -5.04 11.27 5.88
CA CYS A 34 -6.09 11.96 5.14
C CYS A 34 -7.09 12.57 6.15
N PRO A 35 -6.86 13.80 6.61
CA PRO A 35 -7.79 14.46 7.51
C PRO A 35 -9.21 14.51 6.91
N GLY A 36 -10.21 14.10 7.68
CA GLY A 36 -11.61 14.04 7.23
C GLY A 36 -11.98 12.82 6.39
N CYS A 37 -11.08 11.83 6.18
CA CYS A 37 -11.38 10.56 5.53
C CYS A 37 -11.64 9.43 6.55
N GLY A 38 -12.10 9.74 7.73
CA GLY A 38 -12.34 8.78 8.82
C GLY A 38 -13.66 8.01 8.71
N PRO A 39 -13.89 7.01 9.60
CA PRO A 39 -15.19 6.40 9.78
C PRO A 39 -16.19 7.41 10.35
N GLY A 40 -17.46 7.30 9.95
CA GLY A 40 -18.54 8.21 10.37
C GLY A 40 -19.22 8.89 9.18
N GLY A 41 -20.47 9.34 9.36
CA GLY A 41 -21.32 9.79 8.24
C GLY A 41 -20.73 10.88 7.35
N ARG A 42 -20.16 11.95 7.93
CA ARG A 42 -19.51 13.03 7.17
C ARG A 42 -18.20 12.57 6.53
N GLY A 43 -17.43 11.73 7.23
CA GLY A 43 -16.19 11.16 6.72
C GLY A 43 -16.44 10.13 5.61
N LEU A 44 -17.53 9.37 5.69
CA LEU A 44 -17.93 8.41 4.65
C LEU A 44 -18.32 9.12 3.35
N LEU A 45 -19.17 10.15 3.42
CA LEU A 45 -19.56 10.94 2.23
C LEU A 45 -18.33 11.55 1.56
N ARG A 46 -17.44 12.17 2.33
CA ARG A 46 -16.19 12.72 1.81
C ARG A 46 -15.31 11.64 1.18
N THR A 47 -15.22 10.48 1.79
CA THR A 47 -14.47 9.33 1.25
C THR A 47 -15.04 8.89 -0.10
N ILE A 48 -16.37 8.86 -0.26
CA ILE A 48 -17.04 8.53 -1.53
C ILE A 48 -16.71 9.59 -2.59
N LEU A 49 -16.85 10.89 -2.27
CA LEU A 49 -16.53 11.97 -3.21
C LEU A 49 -15.06 11.92 -3.66
N ILE A 50 -14.16 11.63 -2.75
CA ILE A 50 -12.73 11.44 -3.04
C ILE A 50 -12.52 10.19 -3.93
N ALA A 51 -13.20 9.08 -3.63
CA ALA A 51 -13.10 7.85 -4.43
C ALA A 51 -13.59 8.05 -5.87
N LEU A 52 -14.63 8.87 -6.05
CA LEU A 52 -15.16 9.27 -7.36
C LEU A 52 -14.31 10.35 -8.07
N GLY A 53 -13.28 10.89 -7.43
CA GLY A 53 -12.44 11.94 -8.02
C GLY A 53 -13.04 13.33 -8.01
N LEU A 54 -14.16 13.54 -7.32
CA LEU A 54 -14.86 14.81 -7.23
C LEU A 54 -14.19 15.80 -6.24
N VAL A 55 -13.40 15.28 -5.31
CA VAL A 55 -12.68 16.07 -4.31
C VAL A 55 -11.27 15.47 -4.14
N GLU A 56 -10.23 16.31 -4.17
CA GLU A 56 -8.89 15.88 -3.84
C GLU A 56 -8.73 15.69 -2.32
N PRO A 57 -8.10 14.55 -1.89
CA PRO A 57 -7.86 14.34 -0.47
C PRO A 57 -6.76 15.30 0.02
N PRO A 58 -6.96 15.98 1.15
CA PRO A 58 -5.86 16.62 1.84
C PRO A 58 -4.99 15.51 2.44
N ILE A 59 -3.83 15.25 1.87
CA ILE A 59 -2.89 14.29 2.45
C ILE A 59 -1.73 15.01 3.11
N SER A 60 -1.31 14.50 4.25
CA SER A 60 -0.01 14.77 4.83
C SER A 60 0.78 13.46 4.87
N SER A 61 1.93 13.52 4.30
CA SER A 61 2.98 12.50 4.33
C SER A 61 4.30 13.24 4.31
N ALA A 62 5.39 12.56 4.50
CA ALA A 62 6.75 13.03 4.34
C ALA A 62 7.54 13.17 5.64
N ALA A 63 7.50 12.10 6.44
CA ALA A 63 8.53 11.87 7.43
C ALA A 63 9.81 11.29 6.77
N TYR A 64 9.65 10.63 5.59
CA TYR A 64 10.73 9.92 4.91
C TYR A 64 10.80 10.28 3.43
N ASP A 65 12.02 10.45 2.91
CA ASP A 65 12.27 10.62 1.48
C ASP A 65 12.40 9.23 0.82
N PRO A 66 11.48 8.82 -0.07
CA PRO A 66 11.53 7.52 -0.73
C PRO A 66 12.83 7.26 -1.48
N ALA A 67 13.46 8.30 -2.04
CA ALA A 67 14.71 8.18 -2.79
C ALA A 67 15.89 7.66 -1.97
N THR A 68 15.81 7.71 -0.63
CA THR A 68 16.86 7.23 0.27
C THR A 68 16.78 5.74 0.60
N TYR A 69 15.77 5.04 0.03
CA TYR A 69 15.52 3.61 0.24
C TYR A 69 15.83 2.80 -1.01
N ASP A 70 16.11 1.50 -0.83
CA ASP A 70 16.29 0.56 -1.93
C ASP A 70 14.96 0.01 -2.45
N LEU A 71 13.98 -0.13 -1.53
CA LEU A 71 12.65 -0.70 -1.81
C LEU A 71 11.57 0.07 -1.06
N VAL A 72 10.49 0.39 -1.76
CA VAL A 72 9.27 0.96 -1.15
C VAL A 72 8.10 -0.01 -1.30
N LEU A 73 7.48 -0.39 -0.19
CA LEU A 73 6.25 -1.18 -0.16
C LEU A 73 5.06 -0.24 -0.07
N VAL A 74 4.25 -0.18 -1.12
CA VAL A 74 3.08 0.72 -1.21
C VAL A 74 1.81 -0.02 -0.82
N GLY A 75 1.20 0.38 0.29
CA GLY A 75 0.02 -0.23 0.88
C GLY A 75 -1.27 0.56 0.64
N THR A 76 -2.31 -0.09 0.12
CA THR A 76 -3.60 0.56 -0.17
C THR A 76 -4.81 -0.31 0.14
N PRO A 77 -5.88 0.24 0.71
CA PRO A 77 -7.19 -0.39 0.56
C PRO A 77 -7.71 -0.16 -0.87
N VAL A 78 -8.51 -1.10 -1.37
CA VAL A 78 -9.18 -0.95 -2.67
C VAL A 78 -10.52 -0.23 -2.47
N TRP A 79 -10.69 0.91 -3.15
CA TRP A 79 -11.92 1.69 -3.19
C TRP A 79 -12.43 1.80 -4.63
N ALA A 80 -13.70 1.45 -4.85
CA ALA A 80 -14.28 1.47 -6.19
C ALA A 80 -13.36 0.81 -7.24
N TRP A 81 -12.86 -0.39 -6.93
CA TRP A 81 -11.94 -1.20 -7.76
C TRP A 81 -10.57 -0.55 -8.06
N SER A 82 -10.23 0.56 -7.43
CA SER A 82 -8.96 1.27 -7.60
C SER A 82 -8.20 1.38 -6.28
N ALA A 83 -6.93 1.76 -6.35
CA ALA A 83 -6.17 2.17 -5.19
C ALA A 83 -6.84 3.39 -4.52
N ALA A 84 -6.79 3.46 -3.20
CA ALA A 84 -7.36 4.57 -2.45
C ALA A 84 -6.77 5.92 -2.91
N ALA A 85 -7.63 6.93 -3.04
CA ALA A 85 -7.21 8.23 -3.57
C ALA A 85 -6.03 8.88 -2.81
N PRO A 86 -5.89 8.75 -1.47
CA PRO A 86 -4.69 9.23 -0.77
C PRO A 86 -3.39 8.59 -1.28
N VAL A 87 -3.40 7.30 -1.58
CA VAL A 87 -2.22 6.60 -2.13
C VAL A 87 -1.93 7.05 -3.56
N ARG A 88 -2.97 7.21 -4.39
CA ARG A 88 -2.80 7.72 -5.75
C ARG A 88 -2.20 9.13 -5.78
N LEU A 89 -2.63 10.00 -4.86
CA LEU A 89 -2.10 11.36 -4.77
C LEU A 89 -0.66 11.37 -4.26
N TRP A 90 -0.35 10.53 -3.26
CA TRP A 90 1.03 10.34 -2.79
C TRP A 90 1.94 9.90 -3.93
N LEU A 91 1.55 8.88 -4.71
CA LEU A 91 2.30 8.41 -5.86
C LEU A 91 2.51 9.49 -6.92
N ARG A 92 1.50 10.34 -7.22
CA ARG A 92 1.67 11.46 -8.15
C ARG A 92 2.77 12.44 -7.72
N ARG A 93 2.96 12.61 -6.41
CA ARG A 93 3.99 13.50 -5.85
C ARG A 93 5.37 12.85 -5.87
N GLU A 94 5.43 11.55 -5.53
CA GLU A 94 6.67 10.84 -5.26
C GLU A 94 7.14 9.92 -6.41
N ALA A 95 6.37 9.76 -7.50
CA ALA A 95 6.68 8.82 -8.58
C ALA A 95 8.09 8.99 -9.16
N ARG A 96 8.59 10.23 -9.24
CA ARG A 96 9.93 10.53 -9.77
C ARG A 96 11.05 10.10 -8.82
N ASN A 97 10.78 10.07 -7.52
CA ASN A 97 11.71 9.72 -6.45
C ASN A 97 11.54 8.26 -5.99
N LEU A 98 10.59 7.53 -6.59
CA LEU A 98 10.27 6.17 -6.19
C LEU A 98 11.39 5.21 -6.68
N PRO A 99 12.12 4.53 -5.77
CA PRO A 99 13.08 3.49 -6.13
C PRO A 99 12.36 2.23 -6.64
N GLU A 100 12.96 1.06 -6.53
CA GLU A 100 12.21 -0.18 -6.70
C GLU A 100 11.03 -0.23 -5.72
N TYR A 101 9.89 -0.77 -6.18
CA TYR A 101 8.71 -0.82 -5.32
C TYR A 101 7.90 -2.11 -5.51
N ALA A 102 7.09 -2.41 -4.51
CA ALA A 102 6.11 -3.48 -4.56
C ALA A 102 4.78 -2.99 -3.96
N ILE A 103 3.69 -3.68 -4.29
CA ILE A 103 2.35 -3.26 -3.89
C ILE A 103 1.72 -4.32 -3.00
N PHE A 104 1.11 -3.89 -1.90
CA PHE A 104 0.16 -4.70 -1.17
C PHE A 104 -1.19 -4.00 -1.05
N ALA A 105 -2.28 -4.75 -1.24
CA ALA A 105 -3.62 -4.20 -1.22
C ALA A 105 -4.56 -5.06 -0.39
N THR A 106 -5.50 -4.41 0.29
CA THR A 106 -6.57 -5.06 1.06
C THR A 106 -7.93 -4.66 0.50
N ALA A 107 -8.86 -5.61 0.42
CA ALA A 107 -10.21 -5.38 -0.10
C ALA A 107 -11.24 -6.27 0.60
N GLY A 108 -12.51 -5.89 0.52
CA GLY A 108 -13.62 -6.78 0.90
C GLY A 108 -13.74 -8.01 0.01
N GLY A 109 -13.45 -7.84 -1.29
CA GLY A 109 -13.46 -8.92 -2.31
C GLY A 109 -12.05 -9.27 -2.78
N SER A 110 -11.96 -10.05 -3.88
CA SER A 110 -10.72 -10.62 -4.41
C SER A 110 -10.18 -9.95 -5.69
N SER A 111 -10.79 -8.86 -6.15
CA SER A 111 -10.38 -8.20 -7.40
C SER A 111 -9.41 -7.03 -7.14
N PHE A 112 -8.12 -7.27 -7.39
CA PHE A 112 -7.04 -6.30 -7.15
C PHE A 112 -6.43 -5.73 -8.44
N ARG A 113 -6.66 -6.36 -9.59
CA ARG A 113 -5.98 -6.05 -10.85
C ARG A 113 -6.06 -4.57 -11.25
N ARG A 114 -7.25 -3.95 -11.13
CA ARG A 114 -7.43 -2.52 -11.47
C ARG A 114 -6.68 -1.60 -10.49
N ALA A 115 -6.65 -1.95 -9.21
CA ALA A 115 -5.92 -1.18 -8.21
C ALA A 115 -4.41 -1.24 -8.46
N PHE A 116 -3.86 -2.41 -8.81
CA PHE A 116 -2.45 -2.57 -9.15
C PHE A 116 -2.09 -1.82 -10.44
N ALA A 117 -2.90 -1.94 -11.48
CA ALA A 117 -2.69 -1.21 -12.73
C ALA A 117 -2.73 0.31 -12.54
N ALA A 118 -3.60 0.83 -11.68
CA ALA A 118 -3.65 2.25 -11.37
C ALA A 118 -2.37 2.74 -10.67
N ILE A 119 -1.79 1.93 -9.78
CA ILE A 119 -0.52 2.25 -9.11
C ILE A 119 0.63 2.19 -10.13
N GLU A 120 0.72 1.13 -10.94
CA GLU A 120 1.74 0.96 -11.97
C GLU A 120 1.75 2.12 -12.95
N THR A 121 0.57 2.53 -13.43
CA THR A 121 0.43 3.70 -14.32
C THR A 121 0.96 4.98 -13.68
N LEU A 122 0.67 5.21 -12.40
CA LEU A 122 1.12 6.40 -11.67
C LEU A 122 2.62 6.36 -11.36
N ALA A 123 3.16 5.19 -11.05
CA ALA A 123 4.59 4.98 -10.80
C ALA A 123 5.44 5.05 -12.09
N GLY A 124 4.83 4.83 -13.27
CA GLY A 124 5.51 4.85 -14.56
C GLY A 124 6.44 3.66 -14.81
N LYS A 125 6.38 2.63 -13.95
CA LYS A 125 7.17 1.41 -14.05
C LYS A 125 6.47 0.25 -13.36
N PRO A 126 6.76 -1.03 -13.73
CA PRO A 126 6.16 -2.20 -13.10
C PRO A 126 6.65 -2.38 -11.65
N PRO A 127 5.80 -2.89 -10.76
CA PRO A 127 6.21 -3.27 -9.42
C PRO A 127 7.01 -4.58 -9.45
N ARG A 128 7.92 -4.78 -8.49
CA ARG A 128 8.67 -6.05 -8.34
C ARG A 128 7.75 -7.24 -7.98
N ALA A 129 6.72 -6.98 -7.19
CA ALA A 129 5.72 -7.97 -6.78
C ALA A 129 4.43 -7.27 -6.36
N THR A 130 3.33 -8.03 -6.36
CA THR A 130 2.03 -7.57 -5.87
C THR A 130 1.42 -8.57 -4.90
N LEU A 131 0.79 -8.09 -3.84
CA LEU A 131 0.06 -8.87 -2.84
C LEU A 131 -1.36 -8.33 -2.70
N GLY A 132 -2.36 -9.14 -3.00
CA GLY A 132 -3.77 -8.84 -2.76
C GLY A 132 -4.34 -9.71 -1.65
N LEU A 133 -4.92 -9.10 -0.62
CA LEU A 133 -5.50 -9.79 0.52
C LEU A 133 -6.98 -9.43 0.68
N SER A 134 -7.86 -10.39 0.45
CA SER A 134 -9.30 -10.22 0.70
C SER A 134 -9.60 -10.28 2.21
N ALA A 135 -10.75 -9.71 2.61
CA ALA A 135 -11.23 -9.81 3.98
C ALA A 135 -11.32 -11.29 4.43
N GLU A 136 -11.78 -12.18 3.54
CA GLU A 136 -11.84 -13.61 3.79
C GLU A 136 -10.45 -14.21 4.08
N ALA A 137 -9.44 -13.89 3.26
CA ALA A 137 -8.07 -14.37 3.46
C ALA A 137 -7.49 -13.91 4.81
N ILE A 138 -7.80 -12.67 5.21
CA ILE A 138 -7.36 -12.10 6.48
C ILE A 138 -8.07 -12.77 7.66
N CYS A 139 -9.40 -12.97 7.57
CA CYS A 139 -10.18 -13.62 8.63
C CYS A 139 -9.81 -15.10 8.81
N SER A 140 -9.41 -15.78 7.74
CA SER A 140 -8.99 -17.19 7.78
C SER A 140 -7.52 -17.40 8.16
N GLY A 141 -6.76 -16.34 8.44
CA GLY A 141 -5.34 -16.40 8.79
C GLY A 141 -4.39 -16.72 7.62
N ARG A 142 -4.91 -16.77 6.39
CA ARG A 142 -4.10 -16.99 5.17
C ARG A 142 -3.21 -15.80 4.81
N ASP A 143 -3.46 -14.64 5.40
CA ASP A 143 -2.66 -13.42 5.22
C ASP A 143 -1.20 -13.61 5.66
N HIS A 144 -0.94 -14.38 6.72
CA HIS A 144 0.42 -14.62 7.21
C HIS A 144 1.29 -15.31 6.16
N LEU A 145 0.84 -16.45 5.64
CA LEU A 145 1.59 -17.19 4.61
C LEU A 145 1.75 -16.41 3.31
N ALA A 146 0.70 -15.68 2.90
CA ALA A 146 0.76 -14.85 1.70
C ALA A 146 1.77 -13.70 1.86
N THR A 147 1.83 -13.09 3.04
CA THR A 147 2.79 -12.03 3.37
C THR A 147 4.22 -12.56 3.37
N LEU A 148 4.47 -13.74 3.94
CA LEU A 148 5.79 -14.39 3.93
C LEU A 148 6.26 -14.67 2.49
N ARG A 149 5.42 -15.29 1.66
CA ARG A 149 5.76 -15.55 0.24
C ARG A 149 6.05 -14.28 -0.54
N PHE A 150 5.29 -13.22 -0.29
CA PHE A 150 5.52 -11.93 -0.89
C PHE A 150 6.88 -11.34 -0.45
N SER A 151 7.21 -11.44 0.82
CA SER A 151 8.50 -11.00 1.37
C SER A 151 9.67 -11.78 0.77
N GLU A 152 9.55 -13.09 0.66
CA GLU A 152 10.56 -13.97 0.04
C GLU A 152 10.80 -13.59 -1.44
N ALA A 153 9.75 -13.28 -2.18
CA ALA A 153 9.87 -12.86 -3.59
C ALA A 153 10.64 -11.55 -3.75
N LEU A 154 10.62 -10.68 -2.73
CA LEU A 154 11.28 -9.38 -2.73
C LEU A 154 12.71 -9.41 -2.21
N ARG A 155 13.11 -10.45 -1.48
CA ARG A 155 14.49 -10.58 -0.98
C ARG A 155 15.48 -10.79 -2.14
N PRO A 156 16.69 -10.20 -2.08
CA PRO A 156 17.73 -10.44 -3.05
C PRO A 156 18.09 -11.93 -3.14
N ALA A 157 18.49 -12.41 -4.33
CA ALA A 157 18.76 -13.82 -4.57
C ALA A 157 19.80 -14.44 -3.61
N HIS A 158 20.81 -13.67 -3.19
CA HIS A 158 21.83 -14.12 -2.24
C HIS A 158 21.32 -14.32 -0.81
N GLN A 159 20.20 -13.70 -0.43
CA GLN A 159 19.57 -13.89 0.90
C GLN A 159 18.54 -15.02 0.92
N ARG A 160 18.15 -15.56 -0.24
CA ARG A 160 17.19 -16.67 -0.33
C ARG A 160 17.80 -18.05 -0.05
N LEU A 161 19.14 -18.15 -0.10
CA LEU A 161 19.87 -19.42 0.08
C LEU A 161 20.15 -19.77 1.54
N PHE A 162 19.86 -18.88 2.49
CA PHE A 162 20.16 -19.05 3.91
C PHE A 162 18.91 -18.95 4.81
N ALA A 163 17.71 -18.99 4.24
CA ALA A 163 16.43 -19.07 4.93
C ALA A 163 15.81 -20.47 4.66
#